data_024fe98e366c94ebbc81da7a23ffc27c
#
_entry.id   024fe98e366c94ebbc81da7a23ffc27c
#
_cell.length_a   1.000
_cell.length_b   1.000
_cell.length_c   1.000
_cell.angle_alpha   90.00
_cell.angle_beta   90.00
_cell.angle_gamma   90.00
#
_symmetry.space_group_name_H-M   'P 1'
#
loop_
_entity.id
_entity.type
_entity.pdbx_description
1 polymer ?
#
loop_
_entity_poly.entity_id
_entity_poly.type
_entity_poly.pdbx_seq_one_letter_code
_entity_poly.pdbx_strand_id
1 'polypeptide(L)'
;MELTPQTALAQDANATQALSIRRRFTSPGVHPFDTVEWELRDARIGHGGKVAFEQADVEFPKSWSQNSTNIVSQKYFRGQLDSPARERSVKQMIGRVAGTIADWGRARGYFATAEDGDTFEAELTYVLL
;
A
#
# COMPACT_ATOMS: atom_id res chain seq x y z
N MET A 1 7.29 -42.30 -21.65
CA MET A 1 8.60 -41.65 -21.71
C MET A 1 8.86 -40.93 -20.39
N GLU A 2 9.93 -41.26 -19.76
CA GLU A 2 10.27 -40.64 -18.49
C GLU A 2 10.66 -39.19 -18.68
N LEU A 3 10.07 -38.32 -17.84
CA LEU A 3 10.55 -36.95 -17.72
C LEU A 3 12.02 -37.00 -17.30
N THR A 4 12.87 -36.32 -18.06
CA THR A 4 14.28 -36.28 -17.70
C THR A 4 14.40 -35.62 -16.30
N PRO A 5 15.27 -36.16 -15.43
CA PRO A 5 15.45 -35.57 -14.10
C PRO A 5 15.78 -34.09 -14.10
N GLN A 6 16.40 -33.61 -15.15
CA GLN A 6 16.74 -32.21 -15.33
C GLN A 6 15.51 -31.30 -15.50
N THR A 7 14.48 -31.77 -16.22
CA THR A 7 13.26 -30.97 -16.41
C THR A 7 12.48 -30.84 -15.11
N ALA A 8 12.40 -31.93 -14.34
CA ALA A 8 11.74 -31.92 -13.04
C ALA A 8 12.49 -31.00 -12.04
N LEU A 9 13.82 -31.05 -12.01
CA LEU A 9 14.63 -30.21 -11.15
C LEU A 9 14.53 -28.73 -11.52
N ALA A 10 14.42 -28.39 -12.80
CA ALA A 10 14.26 -27.01 -13.24
C ALA A 10 12.91 -26.45 -12.84
N GLN A 11 11.85 -27.24 -12.90
CA GLN A 11 10.52 -26.84 -12.45
C GLN A 11 10.46 -26.65 -10.93
N ASP A 12 11.07 -27.54 -10.18
CA ASP A 12 11.16 -27.44 -8.72
C ASP A 12 12.02 -26.24 -8.31
N ALA A 13 13.10 -25.96 -9.02
CA ALA A 13 13.94 -24.80 -8.76
C ALA A 13 13.19 -23.47 -8.98
N ASN A 14 12.34 -23.39 -10.03
CA ASN A 14 11.50 -22.22 -10.27
C ASN A 14 10.44 -22.05 -9.19
N ALA A 15 9.82 -23.14 -8.76
CA ALA A 15 8.84 -23.10 -7.66
C ALA A 15 9.48 -22.70 -6.34
N THR A 16 10.71 -23.16 -6.04
CA THR A 16 11.43 -22.81 -4.82
C THR A 16 11.98 -21.38 -4.84
N GLN A 17 12.18 -20.80 -6.01
CA GLN A 17 12.62 -19.40 -6.13
C GLN A 17 11.50 -18.40 -5.96
N ALA A 18 10.25 -18.81 -6.12
CA ALA A 18 9.12 -17.96 -5.91
C ALA A 18 8.92 -17.66 -4.42
N LEU A 19 8.41 -16.46 -4.13
CA LEU A 19 8.25 -16.00 -2.77
C LEU A 19 7.03 -16.62 -2.11
N SER A 20 7.24 -17.14 -0.91
CA SER A 20 6.19 -17.57 0.02
C SER A 20 6.12 -16.55 1.15
N ILE A 21 4.98 -15.93 1.32
CA ILE A 21 4.83 -14.82 2.27
C ILE A 21 4.01 -15.28 3.47
N ARG A 22 4.59 -15.20 4.66
CA ARG A 22 3.88 -15.45 5.91
C ARG A 22 3.23 -14.19 6.44
N ARG A 23 2.02 -14.33 6.96
CA ARG A 23 1.38 -13.25 7.69
C ARG A 23 2.08 -13.06 9.03
N ARG A 24 2.45 -11.83 9.32
CA ARG A 24 3.02 -11.43 10.59
C ARG A 24 2.14 -10.41 11.29
N PHE A 25 1.72 -9.39 10.59
CA PHE A 25 0.97 -8.26 11.15
C PHE A 25 -0.50 -8.29 10.79
N THR A 26 -0.87 -9.03 9.77
CA THR A 26 -2.25 -9.06 9.26
C THR A 26 -2.91 -10.40 9.50
N SER A 27 -4.24 -10.42 9.39
CA SER A 27 -5.06 -11.61 9.55
C SER A 27 -5.88 -11.85 8.30
N PRO A 28 -6.11 -13.13 7.91
CA PRO A 28 -6.97 -13.43 6.78
C PRO A 28 -8.36 -12.84 6.96
N GLY A 29 -8.92 -12.23 5.91
CA GLY A 29 -10.25 -11.67 5.93
C GLY A 29 -10.40 -10.34 6.64
N VAL A 30 -9.32 -9.78 7.19
CA VAL A 30 -9.32 -8.47 7.84
C VAL A 30 -8.42 -7.54 7.05
N HIS A 31 -8.99 -6.50 6.46
CA HIS A 31 -8.18 -5.50 5.76
C HIS A 31 -7.37 -4.69 6.79
N PRO A 32 -6.08 -4.41 6.54
CA PRO A 32 -5.26 -3.63 7.48
C PRO A 32 -5.86 -2.28 7.86
N PHE A 33 -6.56 -1.63 6.93
CA PHE A 33 -7.22 -0.35 7.23
C PHE A 33 -8.31 -0.46 8.28
N ASP A 34 -8.89 -1.64 8.48
CA ASP A 34 -9.92 -1.88 9.48
C ASP A 34 -9.34 -2.08 10.88
N THR A 35 -8.02 -2.15 11.01
CA THR A 35 -7.36 -2.34 12.31
C THR A 35 -7.03 -1.04 13.02
N VAL A 36 -7.26 0.10 12.40
CA VAL A 36 -6.98 1.43 12.97
C VAL A 36 -8.21 2.31 12.87
N GLU A 37 -8.26 3.33 13.71
CA GLU A 37 -9.31 4.34 13.67
C GLU A 37 -8.93 5.46 12.71
N TRP A 38 -9.92 5.99 11.99
CA TRP A 38 -9.76 7.03 10.98
C TRP A 38 -10.55 8.26 11.37
N GLU A 39 -10.07 9.43 10.94
CA GLU A 39 -10.81 10.69 11.09
C GLU A 39 -10.55 11.60 9.90
N LEU A 40 -11.47 12.53 9.69
CA LEU A 40 -11.30 13.60 8.70
C LEU A 40 -10.60 14.78 9.35
N ARG A 41 -9.68 15.37 8.61
CA ARG A 41 -8.87 16.52 9.04
C ARG A 41 -8.76 17.54 7.92
N ASP A 42 -8.43 18.76 8.31
CA ASP A 42 -8.00 19.77 7.35
C ASP A 42 -6.47 19.83 7.33
N ALA A 43 -5.88 19.71 6.14
CA ALA A 43 -4.45 19.88 5.95
C ALA A 43 -4.17 21.32 5.55
N ARG A 44 -3.19 21.95 6.20
CA ARG A 44 -2.87 23.34 5.95
C ARG A 44 -1.40 23.60 6.18
N ILE A 45 -0.77 24.28 5.22
CA ILE A 45 0.60 24.78 5.35
C ILE A 45 0.57 26.26 5.07
N GLY A 46 1.01 27.06 6.05
CA GLY A 46 1.08 28.51 5.95
C GLY A 46 2.49 28.99 6.21
N HIS A 47 2.81 30.17 5.67
CA HIS A 47 4.07 30.84 5.89
C HIS A 47 3.85 32.36 5.91
N GLY A 48 4.29 33.02 6.98
CA GLY A 48 4.16 34.47 7.10
C GLY A 48 2.73 34.98 7.10
N GLY A 49 1.78 34.22 7.67
CA GLY A 49 0.36 34.58 7.70
C GLY A 49 -0.39 34.28 6.42
N LYS A 50 0.27 33.74 5.40
CA LYS A 50 -0.36 33.33 4.14
C LYS A 50 -0.47 31.81 4.07
N VAL A 51 -1.59 31.33 3.54
CA VAL A 51 -1.80 29.90 3.29
C VAL A 51 -1.13 29.55 1.96
N ALA A 52 -0.13 28.67 2.01
CA ALA A 52 0.54 28.16 0.82
C ALA A 52 -0.15 26.91 0.26
N PHE A 53 -0.78 26.11 1.13
CA PHE A 53 -1.48 24.88 0.75
C PHE A 53 -2.62 24.65 1.73
N GLU A 54 -3.76 24.22 1.22
CA GLU A 54 -4.91 23.84 2.03
C GLU A 54 -5.73 22.75 1.31
N GLN A 55 -6.08 21.71 2.05
CA GLN A 55 -7.01 20.69 1.57
C GLN A 55 -7.87 20.24 2.76
N ALA A 56 -9.18 20.46 2.63
CA ALA A 56 -10.14 20.08 3.66
C ALA A 56 -10.55 18.61 3.53
N ASP A 57 -11.05 18.07 4.63
CA ASP A 57 -11.68 16.74 4.68
C ASP A 57 -10.80 15.62 4.17
N VAL A 58 -9.53 15.62 4.55
CA VAL A 58 -8.60 14.52 4.28
C VAL A 58 -8.72 13.45 5.36
N GLU A 59 -8.71 12.20 4.95
CA GLU A 59 -8.87 11.06 5.85
C GLU A 59 -7.52 10.51 6.27
N PHE A 60 -7.28 10.50 7.57
CA PHE A 60 -6.02 10.03 8.16
C PHE A 60 -6.27 9.10 9.35
N PRO A 61 -5.34 8.18 9.63
CA PRO A 61 -5.40 7.46 10.90
C PRO A 61 -5.33 8.44 12.07
N LYS A 62 -6.15 8.21 13.08
CA LYS A 62 -6.16 9.08 14.27
C LYS A 62 -4.80 9.17 14.96
N SER A 63 -3.99 8.11 14.85
CA SER A 63 -2.66 8.06 15.48
C SER A 63 -1.62 8.92 14.79
N TRP A 64 -1.86 9.35 13.55
CA TRP A 64 -0.91 10.20 12.83
C TRP A 64 -1.03 11.64 13.31
N SER A 65 0.11 12.34 13.37
CA SER A 65 0.14 13.73 13.82
C SER A 65 -0.50 14.68 12.80
N GLN A 66 -0.90 15.85 13.27
CA GLN A 66 -1.38 16.91 12.36
C GLN A 66 -0.26 17.36 11.42
N ASN A 67 0.98 17.38 11.88
CA ASN A 67 2.12 17.74 11.03
C ASN A 67 2.28 16.74 9.89
N SER A 68 2.17 15.44 10.15
CA SER A 68 2.21 14.45 9.08
C SER A 68 1.01 14.60 8.13
N THR A 69 -0.16 14.95 8.62
CA THR A 69 -1.32 15.24 7.78
C THR A 69 -1.01 16.35 6.77
N ASN A 70 -0.44 17.45 7.23
CA ASN A 70 -0.11 18.59 6.39
C ASN A 70 0.93 18.23 5.32
N ILE A 71 1.98 17.53 5.72
CA ILE A 71 3.08 17.14 4.82
C ILE A 71 2.61 16.11 3.79
N VAL A 72 1.93 15.07 4.22
CA VAL A 72 1.48 13.99 3.35
C VAL A 72 0.47 14.51 2.32
N SER A 73 -0.46 15.35 2.76
CA SER A 73 -1.45 15.93 1.86
C SER A 73 -0.79 16.81 0.79
N GLN A 74 0.20 17.60 1.17
CA GLN A 74 0.88 18.48 0.21
C GLN A 74 1.84 17.71 -0.71
N LYS A 75 2.64 16.79 -0.14
CA LYS A 75 3.78 16.21 -0.87
C LYS A 75 3.49 14.86 -1.51
N TYR A 76 2.55 14.10 -0.98
CA TYR A 76 2.38 12.70 -1.38
C TYR A 76 1.03 12.37 -1.98
N PHE A 77 -0.03 13.10 -1.67
CA PHE A 77 -1.31 12.91 -2.34
C PHE A 77 -1.20 13.32 -3.80
N ARG A 78 -1.71 12.45 -4.68
CA ARG A 78 -1.69 12.68 -6.12
C ARG A 78 -2.98 13.27 -6.63
N GLY A 79 -2.94 13.75 -7.85
CA GLY A 79 -4.04 14.41 -8.50
C GLY A 79 -4.03 15.92 -8.29
N GLN A 80 -4.63 16.63 -9.23
CA GLN A 80 -4.72 18.08 -9.14
C GLN A 80 -5.66 18.45 -8.00
N LEU A 81 -5.24 19.41 -7.18
CA LEU A 81 -6.06 19.94 -6.10
C LEU A 81 -7.41 20.42 -6.65
N ASP A 82 -8.47 20.18 -5.93
CA ASP A 82 -9.84 20.52 -6.33
C ASP A 82 -10.38 19.75 -7.55
N SER A 83 -9.73 18.65 -7.93
CA SER A 83 -10.24 17.77 -8.98
C SER A 83 -10.77 16.45 -8.40
N PRO A 84 -11.66 15.75 -9.11
CA PRO A 84 -12.13 14.43 -8.67
C PRO A 84 -11.01 13.37 -8.57
N ALA A 85 -9.91 13.58 -9.30
CA ALA A 85 -8.75 12.69 -9.29
C ALA A 85 -7.85 12.91 -8.07
N ARG A 86 -8.07 13.98 -7.29
CA ARG A 86 -7.24 14.28 -6.12
C ARG A 86 -7.42 13.23 -5.03
N GLU A 87 -6.30 12.65 -4.60
CA GLU A 87 -6.30 11.79 -3.41
C GLU A 87 -6.65 12.62 -2.17
N ARG A 88 -7.45 12.03 -1.29
CA ARG A 88 -7.90 12.68 -0.05
C ARG A 88 -7.89 11.76 1.15
N SER A 89 -7.32 10.58 1.01
CA SER A 89 -7.22 9.61 2.09
C SER A 89 -5.89 8.88 2.03
N VAL A 90 -5.30 8.64 3.19
CA VAL A 90 -4.14 7.77 3.32
C VAL A 90 -4.44 6.37 2.77
N LYS A 91 -5.70 5.93 2.81
CA LYS A 91 -6.12 4.66 2.20
C LYS A 91 -5.82 4.63 0.71
N GLN A 92 -6.11 5.72 0.01
CA GLN A 92 -5.83 5.82 -1.43
C GLN A 92 -4.33 5.84 -1.71
N MET A 93 -3.58 6.61 -0.95
CA MET A 93 -2.13 6.72 -1.13
C MET A 93 -1.43 5.40 -0.85
N ILE A 94 -1.68 4.79 0.29
CA ILE A 94 -1.07 3.51 0.66
C ILE A 94 -1.54 2.41 -0.30
N GLY A 95 -2.83 2.40 -0.64
CA GLY A 95 -3.37 1.44 -1.60
C GLY A 95 -2.70 1.53 -2.97
N ARG A 96 -2.45 2.75 -3.44
CA ARG A 96 -1.71 2.97 -4.68
C ARG A 96 -0.29 2.42 -4.60
N VAL A 97 0.43 2.70 -3.53
CA VAL A 97 1.82 2.27 -3.37
C VAL A 97 1.89 0.75 -3.21
N ALA A 98 1.17 0.20 -2.24
CA ALA A 98 1.19 -1.24 -1.96
C ALA A 98 0.63 -2.05 -3.12
N GLY A 99 -0.47 -1.59 -3.72
CA GLY A 99 -1.09 -2.25 -4.87
C GLY A 99 -0.19 -2.27 -6.08
N THR A 100 0.46 -1.17 -6.39
CA THR A 100 1.38 -1.09 -7.53
C THR A 100 2.57 -2.03 -7.36
N ILE A 101 3.18 -2.06 -6.18
CA ILE A 101 4.33 -2.93 -5.91
C ILE A 101 3.89 -4.39 -5.96
N ALA A 102 2.76 -4.74 -5.35
CA ALA A 102 2.24 -6.09 -5.37
C ALA A 102 1.89 -6.54 -6.81
N ASP A 103 1.32 -5.65 -7.61
CA ASP A 103 0.97 -5.95 -9.01
C ASP A 103 2.21 -6.18 -9.87
N TRP A 104 3.30 -5.46 -9.63
CA TRP A 104 4.57 -5.76 -10.30
C TRP A 104 5.06 -7.18 -9.98
N GLY A 105 4.95 -7.57 -8.71
CA GLY A 105 5.33 -8.91 -8.30
C GLY A 105 4.44 -9.99 -8.92
N ARG A 106 3.14 -9.75 -8.96
CA ARG A 106 2.18 -10.67 -9.59
C ARG A 106 2.45 -10.82 -11.09
N ALA A 107 2.64 -9.71 -11.77
CA ALA A 107 2.87 -9.71 -13.22
C ALA A 107 4.16 -10.43 -13.62
N ARG A 108 5.15 -10.45 -12.74
CA ARG A 108 6.44 -11.06 -12.99
C ARG A 108 6.61 -12.44 -12.37
N GLY A 109 5.56 -12.98 -11.78
CA GLY A 109 5.57 -14.31 -11.19
C GLY A 109 6.47 -14.44 -9.96
N TYR A 110 6.61 -13.38 -9.17
CA TYR A 110 7.45 -13.39 -7.98
C TYR A 110 6.87 -14.21 -6.84
N PHE A 111 5.54 -14.35 -6.79
CA PHE A 111 4.87 -15.05 -5.69
C PHE A 111 4.58 -16.51 -6.06
N ALA A 112 4.77 -17.40 -5.10
CA ALA A 112 4.52 -18.83 -5.30
C ALA A 112 3.04 -19.10 -5.60
N THR A 113 2.13 -18.39 -4.94
CA THR A 113 0.68 -18.52 -5.11
C THR A 113 0.02 -17.15 -5.17
N ALA A 114 -1.23 -17.10 -5.63
CA ALA A 114 -2.03 -15.88 -5.59
C ALA A 114 -2.20 -15.38 -4.15
N GLU A 115 -2.36 -16.30 -3.20
CA GLU A 115 -2.48 -15.96 -1.78
C GLU A 115 -1.21 -15.30 -1.25
N ASP A 116 -0.03 -15.71 -1.68
CA ASP A 116 1.23 -15.07 -1.29
C ASP A 116 1.28 -13.61 -1.76
N GLY A 117 0.80 -13.32 -2.96
CA GLY A 117 0.68 -11.96 -3.46
C GLY A 117 -0.26 -11.11 -2.63
N ASP A 118 -1.43 -11.65 -2.29
CA ASP A 118 -2.42 -10.95 -1.46
C ASP A 118 -1.88 -10.72 -0.05
N THR A 119 -1.19 -11.70 0.51
CA THR A 119 -0.55 -11.59 1.82
C THR A 119 0.54 -10.52 1.81
N PHE A 120 1.36 -10.49 0.76
CA PHE A 120 2.39 -9.46 0.60
C PHE A 120 1.76 -8.07 0.57
N GLU A 121 0.72 -7.89 -0.21
CA GLU A 121 0.03 -6.60 -0.31
C GLU A 121 -0.56 -6.16 1.04
N ALA A 122 -1.18 -7.07 1.77
CA ALA A 122 -1.74 -6.79 3.08
C ALA A 122 -0.66 -6.44 4.10
N GLU A 123 0.44 -7.21 4.13
CA GLU A 123 1.55 -6.95 5.05
C GLU A 123 2.24 -5.62 4.75
N LEU A 124 2.47 -5.32 3.47
CA LEU A 124 3.04 -4.04 3.07
C LEU A 124 2.12 -2.87 3.42
N THR A 125 0.83 -3.03 3.18
CA THR A 125 -0.18 -2.03 3.56
C THR A 125 -0.13 -1.74 5.05
N TYR A 126 -0.05 -2.76 5.87
CA TYR A 126 0.07 -2.61 7.33
C TYR A 126 1.34 -1.85 7.72
N VAL A 127 2.47 -2.21 7.13
CA VAL A 127 3.77 -1.59 7.46
C VAL A 127 3.80 -0.11 7.08
N LEU A 128 3.13 0.26 6.00
CA LEU A 128 3.04 1.66 5.57
C LEU A 128 2.05 2.47 6.42
N LEU A 129 1.16 1.81 7.11
CA LEU A 129 0.15 2.41 7.95
C LEU A 129 0.72 2.81 9.32
#